data_7b5fc9a1a9f9739e34c46fbc524d4696
#
_entry.id   7b5fc9a1a9f9739e34c46fbc524d4696
#
_cell.length_a   1.000
_cell.length_b   1.000
_cell.length_c   1.000
_cell.angle_alpha   90.00
_cell.angle_beta   90.00
_cell.angle_gamma   90.00
#
_symmetry.space_group_name_H-M   'P 1'
#
loop_
_entity.id
_entity.type
_entity.pdbx_description
1 polymer ?
#
loop_
_entity_poly.entity_id
_entity_poly.type
_entity_poly.pdbx_seq_one_letter_code
_entity_poly.pdbx_strand_id
1 'polypeptide(L)'
;MNKSKLLITAMCLMALNACQAESNNAAENNKETTEMTQTITELVKNDTVVGDGREAEIGFTVSVHYTGWLYDENAPDKKGEKFDSSLDRGQPFEFPLGAGQVIQGWDQGFAGMKIGGKRTLIIPPDMGYGARGAGGVIPPNATLIFDVELLDVK
;
A
#
# COMPACT_ATOMS: atom_id res chain seq x y z
N MET A 1 5.76 40.91 -57.79
CA MET A 1 6.86 41.20 -58.78
C MET A 1 7.92 40.14 -58.55
N ASN A 2 8.01 39.38 -59.54
CA ASN A 2 9.07 38.60 -60.24
C ASN A 2 9.45 37.27 -59.51
N LYS A 3 9.08 36.17 -60.09
CA LYS A 3 9.62 35.45 -61.26
C LYS A 3 11.09 35.05 -61.02
N SER A 4 11.52 33.81 -61.11
CA SER A 4 11.46 32.83 -62.22
C SER A 4 12.12 31.55 -61.70
N LYS A 5 11.61 30.39 -61.91
CA LYS A 5 11.89 29.45 -63.01
C LYS A 5 13.35 28.99 -63.07
N LEU A 6 13.65 27.68 -63.02
CA LEU A 6 13.83 26.73 -64.13
C LEU A 6 14.53 25.47 -63.55
N LEU A 7 13.96 24.35 -63.57
CA LEU A 7 14.08 23.23 -64.54
C LEU A 7 15.50 22.77 -64.85
N ILE A 8 15.74 21.49 -64.66
CA ILE A 8 16.20 20.50 -65.67
C ILE A 8 16.91 19.37 -64.94
N THR A 9 16.37 18.24 -64.85
CA THR A 9 16.41 17.06 -65.71
C THR A 9 17.69 16.25 -65.67
N ALA A 10 17.51 15.01 -65.44
CA ALA A 10 17.93 13.79 -66.11
C ALA A 10 18.79 12.89 -65.18
N MET A 11 18.32 11.76 -64.85
CA MET A 11 18.31 10.49 -65.60
C MET A 11 19.64 9.73 -65.52
N CYS A 12 19.57 8.59 -65.07
CA CYS A 12 20.13 7.28 -65.43
C CYS A 12 20.58 6.49 -64.21
N LEU A 13 20.03 5.45 -64.00
CA LEU A 13 20.01 4.05 -64.46
C LEU A 13 20.98 3.15 -63.66
N MET A 14 20.37 2.13 -63.13
CA MET A 14 20.85 0.73 -62.95
C MET A 14 22.08 0.52 -62.09
N ALA A 15 22.09 -0.37 -61.19
CA ALA A 15 21.74 -1.79 -61.24
C ALA A 15 21.79 -2.43 -59.82
N LEU A 16 20.89 -3.32 -59.68
CA LEU A 16 20.98 -4.70 -59.22
C LEU A 16 21.86 -5.08 -58.02
N ASN A 17 21.16 -5.74 -57.18
CA ASN A 17 21.48 -6.94 -56.42
C ASN A 17 21.86 -6.70 -54.99
N ALA A 18 21.23 -7.30 -54.17
CA ALA A 18 20.89 -8.59 -53.74
C ALA A 18 20.43 -8.57 -52.29
N CYS A 19 19.34 -9.19 -52.08
CA CYS A 19 19.01 -10.01 -50.91
C CYS A 19 19.84 -9.78 -49.67
N GLN A 20 19.19 -9.28 -48.62
CA GLN A 20 19.16 -10.10 -47.42
C GLN A 20 18.11 -9.61 -46.45
N ALA A 21 17.22 -10.50 -46.20
CA ALA A 21 16.50 -10.80 -44.96
C ALA A 21 16.04 -9.59 -44.12
N GLU A 22 14.85 -9.24 -44.38
CA GLU A 22 13.96 -8.60 -43.44
C GLU A 22 13.83 -9.50 -42.21
N SER A 23 14.38 -9.01 -41.10
CA SER A 23 13.89 -9.42 -39.82
C SER A 23 12.97 -8.30 -39.31
N ASN A 24 11.74 -8.37 -39.73
CA ASN A 24 10.65 -7.63 -39.11
C ASN A 24 10.48 -8.16 -37.70
N ASN A 25 11.16 -7.55 -36.75
CA ASN A 25 10.77 -7.64 -35.36
C ASN A 25 9.87 -6.45 -35.07
N ALA A 26 8.60 -6.59 -35.46
CA ALA A 26 7.53 -5.85 -34.86
C ALA A 26 7.53 -6.24 -33.37
N ALA A 27 8.15 -5.40 -32.56
CA ALA A 27 7.95 -5.43 -31.14
C ALA A 27 6.48 -5.06 -30.91
N GLU A 28 5.66 -6.07 -30.91
CA GLU A 28 4.34 -6.06 -30.34
C GLU A 28 4.52 -5.77 -28.86
N ASN A 29 4.32 -4.51 -28.52
CA ASN A 29 4.31 -4.04 -27.16
C ASN A 29 3.03 -4.58 -26.53
N ASN A 30 3.08 -5.87 -26.20
CA ASN A 30 2.08 -6.52 -25.38
C ASN A 30 2.24 -5.93 -23.98
N LYS A 31 1.53 -4.86 -23.73
CA LYS A 31 1.32 -4.31 -22.41
C LYS A 31 0.43 -5.30 -21.68
N GLU A 32 1.06 -6.39 -21.29
CA GLU A 32 0.53 -7.31 -20.32
C GLU A 32 0.42 -6.51 -19.02
N THR A 33 -0.77 -5.97 -18.81
CA THR A 33 -1.16 -5.46 -17.51
C THR A 33 -1.26 -6.68 -16.61
N THR A 34 -0.13 -7.13 -16.11
CA THR A 34 -0.09 -8.03 -14.96
C THR A 34 -0.64 -7.19 -13.82
N GLU A 35 -1.91 -7.37 -13.51
CA GLU A 35 -2.46 -7.01 -12.20
C GLU A 35 -1.65 -7.81 -11.19
N MET A 36 -0.53 -7.23 -10.75
CA MET A 36 0.14 -7.70 -9.55
C MET A 36 -0.81 -7.37 -8.42
N THR A 37 -1.58 -8.38 -7.99
CA THR A 37 -2.14 -8.40 -6.64
C THR A 37 -0.96 -8.12 -5.71
N GLN A 38 -0.86 -6.89 -5.22
CA GLN A 38 0.22 -6.52 -4.32
C GLN A 38 0.00 -7.25 -3.01
N THR A 39 0.66 -8.40 -2.87
CA THR A 39 0.71 -9.09 -1.60
C THR A 39 1.44 -8.17 -0.62
N ILE A 40 0.72 -7.71 0.40
CA ILE A 40 1.31 -6.92 1.49
C ILE A 40 2.16 -7.85 2.34
N THR A 41 3.47 -7.66 2.30
CA THR A 41 4.46 -8.48 3.03
C THR A 41 5.13 -7.72 4.16
N GLU A 42 4.94 -6.41 4.24
CA GLU A 42 5.54 -5.54 5.24
C GLU A 42 4.48 -4.65 5.90
N LEU A 43 4.79 -4.24 7.13
CA LEU A 43 3.95 -3.28 7.85
C LEU A 43 3.98 -1.92 7.16
N VAL A 44 2.83 -1.44 6.73
CA VAL A 44 2.69 -0.09 6.19
C VAL A 44 2.11 0.82 7.26
N LYS A 45 2.77 1.97 7.47
CA LYS A 45 2.36 3.03 8.39
C LYS A 45 2.11 4.31 7.60
N ASN A 46 0.90 4.82 7.65
CA ASN A 46 0.52 6.06 6.99
C ASN A 46 -0.09 7.04 7.98
N ASP A 47 0.69 8.07 8.36
CA ASP A 47 0.22 9.11 9.26
C ASP A 47 -0.77 10.02 8.53
N THR A 48 -2.02 10.00 8.97
CA THR A 48 -3.07 10.91 8.47
C THR A 48 -3.12 12.20 9.27
N VAL A 49 -2.75 12.14 10.54
CA VAL A 49 -2.54 13.30 11.42
C VAL A 49 -1.28 13.05 12.26
N VAL A 50 -0.37 14.01 12.26
CA VAL A 50 0.78 14.00 13.17
C VAL A 50 0.38 14.70 14.46
N GLY A 51 0.42 13.96 15.59
CA GLY A 51 0.16 14.55 16.90
C GLY A 51 1.30 15.46 17.35
N ASP A 52 1.04 16.24 18.37
CA ASP A 52 1.99 17.18 18.98
C ASP A 52 2.30 16.87 20.45
N GLY A 53 1.63 15.84 21.02
CA GLY A 53 1.85 15.41 22.40
C GLY A 53 3.05 14.47 22.57
N ARG A 54 3.08 13.79 23.70
CA ARG A 54 4.14 12.80 24.04
C ARG A 54 4.18 11.68 23.00
N GLU A 55 5.39 11.26 22.68
CA GLU A 55 5.64 10.15 21.78
C GLU A 55 5.43 8.79 22.46
N ALA A 56 4.85 7.85 21.73
CA ALA A 56 4.71 6.46 22.17
C ALA A 56 6.02 5.71 21.96
N GLU A 57 6.65 5.35 23.07
CA GLU A 57 7.88 4.57 23.11
C GLU A 57 7.61 3.18 23.71
N ILE A 58 8.45 2.21 23.36
CA ILE A 58 8.40 0.86 23.92
C ILE A 58 8.57 0.94 25.47
N GLY A 59 7.73 0.24 26.18
CA GLY A 59 7.72 0.19 27.64
C GLY A 59 6.68 1.09 28.30
N PHE A 60 6.04 1.99 27.56
CA PHE A 60 4.92 2.78 28.06
C PHE A 60 3.57 2.10 27.77
N THR A 61 2.58 2.41 28.59
CA THR A 61 1.19 2.03 28.30
C THR A 61 0.57 3.10 27.43
N VAL A 62 0.02 2.69 26.31
CA VAL A 62 -0.69 3.59 25.38
C VAL A 62 -2.20 3.37 25.48
N SER A 63 -2.95 4.46 25.38
CA SER A 63 -4.40 4.48 25.31
C SER A 63 -4.81 4.92 23.90
N VAL A 64 -5.62 4.11 23.22
CA VAL A 64 -5.90 4.28 21.80
C VAL A 64 -7.37 4.09 21.46
N HIS A 65 -7.82 4.77 20.43
CA HIS A 65 -8.98 4.33 19.67
C HIS A 65 -8.54 3.65 18.39
N TYR A 66 -9.31 2.67 17.95
CA TYR A 66 -9.07 1.98 16.69
C TYR A 66 -10.35 1.47 16.05
N THR A 67 -10.28 1.29 14.75
CA THR A 67 -11.24 0.48 13.98
C THR A 67 -10.45 -0.39 13.04
N GLY A 68 -10.78 -1.68 12.97
CA GLY A 68 -10.10 -2.68 12.14
C GLY A 68 -11.03 -3.29 11.10
N TRP A 69 -10.50 -3.47 9.91
CA TRP A 69 -11.15 -4.14 8.77
C TRP A 69 -10.23 -5.19 8.17
N LEU A 70 -10.82 -6.15 7.51
CA LEU A 70 -10.10 -6.99 6.57
C LEU A 70 -9.64 -6.12 5.40
N TYR A 71 -8.38 -6.27 5.00
CA TYR A 71 -7.86 -5.55 3.84
C TYR A 71 -8.50 -6.12 2.57
N ASP A 72 -9.06 -5.26 1.74
CA ASP A 72 -9.62 -5.59 0.44
C ASP A 72 -9.18 -4.51 -0.57
N GLU A 73 -8.34 -4.88 -1.50
CA GLU A 73 -7.78 -3.95 -2.50
C GLU A 73 -8.86 -3.31 -3.39
N ASN A 74 -10.03 -3.94 -3.52
CA ASN A 74 -11.14 -3.47 -4.35
C ASN A 74 -12.15 -2.62 -3.58
N ALA A 75 -12.05 -2.60 -2.24
CA ALA A 75 -12.93 -1.81 -1.42
C ALA A 75 -12.48 -0.33 -1.35
N PRO A 76 -13.41 0.61 -1.08
CA PRO A 76 -13.05 2.00 -0.81
C PRO A 76 -12.03 2.08 0.34
N ASP A 77 -10.97 2.87 0.15
CA ASP A 77 -9.86 3.00 1.10
C ASP A 77 -9.21 1.67 1.51
N LYS A 78 -9.42 0.60 0.69
CA LYS A 78 -8.96 -0.77 0.93
C LYS A 78 -9.52 -1.41 2.20
N LYS A 79 -10.65 -0.89 2.71
CA LYS A 79 -11.34 -1.34 3.92
C LYS A 79 -12.51 -2.23 3.55
N GLY A 80 -12.34 -3.52 3.72
CA GLY A 80 -13.38 -4.52 3.53
C GLY A 80 -14.29 -4.65 4.74
N GLU A 81 -14.54 -5.88 5.19
CA GLU A 81 -15.42 -6.14 6.33
C GLU A 81 -14.79 -5.63 7.65
N LYS A 82 -15.54 -4.81 8.39
CA LYS A 82 -15.16 -4.37 9.73
C LYS A 82 -15.31 -5.53 10.72
N PHE A 83 -14.26 -5.82 11.48
CA PHE A 83 -14.29 -6.91 12.46
C PHE A 83 -14.26 -6.41 13.91
N ASP A 84 -13.71 -5.26 14.21
CA ASP A 84 -13.66 -4.72 15.57
C ASP A 84 -13.46 -3.21 15.59
N SER A 85 -13.96 -2.55 16.66
CA SER A 85 -13.76 -1.14 16.92
C SER A 85 -13.92 -0.80 18.39
N SER A 86 -12.97 -0.07 18.94
CA SER A 86 -13.08 0.50 20.29
C SER A 86 -14.14 1.61 20.38
N LEU A 87 -14.41 2.28 19.25
CA LEU A 87 -15.45 3.32 19.17
C LEU A 87 -16.85 2.75 19.34
N ASP A 88 -17.11 1.54 18.83
CA ASP A 88 -18.40 0.86 19.00
C ASP A 88 -18.67 0.52 20.47
N ARG A 89 -17.61 0.30 21.26
CA ARG A 89 -17.69 0.05 22.71
C ARG A 89 -17.71 1.33 23.55
N GLY A 90 -17.36 2.47 22.95
CA GLY A 90 -17.30 3.77 23.63
C GLY A 90 -16.16 3.87 24.65
N GLN A 91 -15.16 2.98 24.59
CA GLN A 91 -14.03 2.93 25.52
C GLN A 91 -12.72 2.77 24.77
N PRO A 92 -11.70 3.56 25.11
CA PRO A 92 -10.34 3.35 24.61
C PRO A 92 -9.79 1.99 25.01
N PHE A 93 -8.87 1.48 24.24
CA PHE A 93 -8.13 0.27 24.53
C PHE A 93 -6.73 0.66 25.03
N GLU A 94 -6.31 0.06 26.15
CA GLU A 94 -5.00 0.31 26.74
C GLU A 94 -4.15 -0.96 26.68
N PHE A 95 -2.88 -0.79 26.32
CA PHE A 95 -1.91 -1.89 26.31
C PHE A 95 -0.49 -1.38 26.48
N PRO A 96 0.41 -2.19 27.09
CA PRO A 96 1.83 -1.87 27.16
C PRO A 96 2.49 -2.09 25.80
N LEU A 97 3.06 -1.02 25.25
CA LEU A 97 3.68 -1.02 23.93
C LEU A 97 4.98 -1.82 23.91
N GLY A 98 5.11 -2.74 22.97
CA GLY A 98 6.30 -3.58 22.80
C GLY A 98 6.38 -4.77 23.74
N ALA A 99 5.33 -5.04 24.53
CA ALA A 99 5.30 -6.16 25.48
C ALA A 99 4.80 -7.49 24.87
N GLY A 100 4.44 -7.49 23.58
CA GLY A 100 3.91 -8.69 22.90
C GLY A 100 2.52 -9.11 23.39
N GLN A 101 1.76 -8.20 23.99
CA GLN A 101 0.38 -8.46 24.44
C GLN A 101 -0.65 -8.21 23.34
N VAL A 102 -0.23 -7.60 22.25
CA VAL A 102 -1.01 -7.33 21.04
C VAL A 102 -0.29 -7.90 19.83
N ILE A 103 -0.94 -7.89 18.68
CA ILE A 103 -0.30 -8.33 17.43
C ILE A 103 0.96 -7.49 17.14
N GLN A 104 1.96 -8.12 16.53
CA GLN A 104 3.25 -7.48 16.25
C GLN A 104 3.11 -6.20 15.43
N GLY A 105 2.14 -6.18 14.51
CA GLY A 105 1.82 -5.00 13.71
C GLY A 105 1.41 -3.79 14.55
N TRP A 106 0.83 -4.00 15.74
CA TRP A 106 0.49 -2.94 16.68
C TRP A 106 1.69 -2.49 17.50
N ASP A 107 2.45 -3.43 18.08
CA ASP A 107 3.66 -3.09 18.84
C ASP A 107 4.64 -2.25 18.01
N GLN A 108 4.77 -2.55 16.73
CA GLN A 108 5.61 -1.76 15.81
C GLN A 108 4.87 -0.57 15.19
N GLY A 109 3.56 -0.69 15.01
CA GLY A 109 2.73 0.30 14.33
C GLY A 109 2.51 1.57 15.13
N PHE A 110 2.32 1.45 16.44
CA PHE A 110 2.13 2.60 17.33
C PHE A 110 3.42 3.28 17.76
N ALA A 111 4.54 2.58 17.73
CA ALA A 111 5.83 3.15 18.08
C ALA A 111 6.13 4.40 17.22
N GLY A 112 6.53 5.50 17.89
CA GLY A 112 6.82 6.77 17.26
C GLY A 112 5.59 7.64 16.95
N MET A 113 4.36 7.20 17.29
CA MET A 113 3.19 8.08 17.23
C MET A 113 3.21 9.07 18.39
N LYS A 114 2.66 10.25 18.17
CA LYS A 114 2.47 11.25 19.23
C LYS A 114 0.99 11.35 19.61
N ILE A 115 0.73 11.68 20.87
CA ILE A 115 -0.63 11.92 21.36
C ILE A 115 -1.34 12.93 20.45
N GLY A 116 -2.58 12.62 20.08
CA GLY A 116 -3.38 13.36 19.09
C GLY A 116 -3.14 12.93 17.65
N GLY A 117 -2.16 12.05 17.40
CA GLY A 117 -1.86 11.49 16.08
C GLY A 117 -2.88 10.46 15.64
N LYS A 118 -3.08 10.39 14.32
CA LYS A 118 -3.89 9.36 13.66
C LYS A 118 -3.07 8.70 12.57
N ARG A 119 -3.20 7.39 12.48
CA ARG A 119 -2.43 6.57 11.53
C ARG A 119 -3.28 5.46 10.97
N THR A 120 -3.08 5.17 9.69
CA THR A 120 -3.58 3.93 9.08
C THR A 120 -2.44 2.91 9.07
N LEU A 121 -2.71 1.72 9.60
CA LEU A 121 -1.80 0.59 9.62
C LEU A 121 -2.31 -0.48 8.66
N ILE A 122 -1.46 -0.94 7.72
CA ILE A 122 -1.75 -2.16 6.96
C ILE A 122 -0.78 -3.22 7.44
N ILE A 123 -1.33 -4.31 7.95
CA ILE A 123 -0.59 -5.34 8.70
C ILE A 123 -0.66 -6.65 7.93
N PRO A 124 0.50 -7.17 7.46
CA PRO A 124 0.54 -8.46 6.80
C PRO A 124 0.19 -9.59 7.77
N PRO A 125 -0.22 -10.76 7.26
CA PRO A 125 -0.63 -11.89 8.10
C PRO A 125 0.38 -12.27 9.19
N ASP A 126 1.67 -12.28 8.85
CA ASP A 126 2.74 -12.70 9.77
C ASP A 126 2.91 -11.77 10.98
N MET A 127 2.48 -10.53 10.84
CA MET A 127 2.48 -9.53 11.93
C MET A 127 1.09 -9.35 12.56
N GLY A 128 0.10 -10.08 12.08
CA GLY A 128 -1.27 -10.12 12.56
C GLY A 128 -1.63 -11.46 13.24
N TYR A 129 -2.65 -12.11 12.72
CA TYR A 129 -3.15 -13.38 13.28
C TYR A 129 -2.69 -14.63 12.51
N GLY A 130 -1.88 -14.46 11.46
CA GLY A 130 -1.23 -15.54 10.71
C GLY A 130 -2.20 -16.57 10.15
N ALA A 131 -1.71 -17.81 10.07
CA ALA A 131 -2.47 -18.95 9.54
C ALA A 131 -3.65 -19.41 10.41
N ARG A 132 -3.77 -18.91 11.64
CA ARG A 132 -4.89 -19.26 12.53
C ARG A 132 -6.11 -18.38 12.34
N GLY A 133 -5.91 -17.12 11.92
CA GLY A 133 -6.97 -16.12 12.01
C GLY A 133 -7.38 -15.86 13.46
N ALA A 134 -8.54 -15.24 13.67
CA ALA A 134 -9.05 -14.96 15.00
C ALA A 134 -10.59 -14.92 15.06
N GLY A 135 -11.14 -15.49 16.11
CA GLY A 135 -12.54 -15.33 16.53
C GLY A 135 -13.61 -15.70 15.49
N GLY A 136 -13.26 -16.39 14.43
CA GLY A 136 -14.18 -16.70 13.33
C GLY A 136 -14.53 -15.52 12.43
N VAL A 137 -14.02 -14.33 12.75
CA VAL A 137 -14.24 -13.08 11.98
C VAL A 137 -13.01 -12.65 11.17
N ILE A 138 -11.82 -13.10 11.58
CA ILE A 138 -10.58 -12.88 10.84
C ILE A 138 -10.14 -14.23 10.25
N PRO A 139 -10.20 -14.36 8.91
CA PRO A 139 -9.81 -15.60 8.26
C PRO A 139 -8.29 -15.87 8.36
N PRO A 140 -7.87 -17.12 8.15
CA PRO A 140 -6.45 -17.43 8.01
C PRO A 140 -5.75 -16.61 6.95
N ASN A 141 -4.53 -16.17 7.26
CA ASN A 141 -3.67 -15.38 6.35
C ASN A 141 -4.30 -14.07 5.87
N ALA A 142 -5.17 -13.47 6.69
CA ALA A 142 -5.75 -12.18 6.37
C ALA A 142 -4.74 -11.05 6.59
N THR A 143 -4.64 -10.16 5.60
CA THR A 143 -4.06 -8.83 5.77
C THR A 143 -5.10 -7.94 6.44
N LEU A 144 -4.67 -7.15 7.41
CA LEU A 144 -5.54 -6.30 8.19
C LEU A 144 -5.26 -4.83 7.89
N ILE A 145 -6.29 -4.00 7.99
CA ILE A 145 -6.15 -2.54 7.94
C ILE A 145 -6.83 -1.93 9.15
N PHE A 146 -6.12 -1.01 9.83
CA PHE A 146 -6.62 -0.31 11.00
C PHE A 146 -6.48 1.18 10.83
N ASP A 147 -7.50 1.92 11.20
CA ASP A 147 -7.34 3.33 11.56
C ASP A 147 -7.19 3.41 13.07
N VAL A 148 -6.16 4.10 13.51
CA VAL A 148 -5.80 4.21 14.92
C VAL A 148 -5.60 5.68 15.29
N GLU A 149 -5.93 6.01 16.54
CA GLU A 149 -5.72 7.31 17.16
C GLU A 149 -5.06 7.11 18.52
N LEU A 150 -3.94 7.80 18.75
CA LEU A 150 -3.25 7.78 20.03
C LEU A 150 -3.80 8.88 20.94
N LEU A 151 -4.38 8.47 22.07
CA LEU A 151 -5.04 9.37 23.02
C LEU A 151 -4.14 9.75 24.20
N ASP A 152 -3.37 8.79 24.72
CA ASP A 152 -2.55 9.00 25.90
C ASP A 152 -1.34 8.04 25.93
N VAL A 153 -0.28 8.45 26.65
CA VAL A 153 0.95 7.68 26.89
C VAL A 153 1.31 7.81 28.38
N LYS A 154 1.27 6.69 29.11
CA LYS A 154 1.48 6.58 30.57
C LYS A 154 2.76 5.84 30.89
#